data_43698d0f2614cc924d7bde0a9672151e
#
_entry.id   43698d0f2614cc924d7bde0a9672151e
#
_cell.length_a   1.000
_cell.length_b   1.000
_cell.length_c   1.000
_cell.angle_alpha   90.00
_cell.angle_beta   90.00
_cell.angle_gamma   90.00
#
_symmetry.space_group_name_H-M   'P 1'
#
loop_
_entity.id
_entity.type
_entity.pdbx_description
1 polymer ?
#
loop_
_entity_poly.entity_id
_entity_poly.type
_entity_poly.pdbx_seq_one_letter_code
_entity_poly.pdbx_strand_id
1 'polypeptide(L)'
;GIDIRGNLSYTDDTLKKFLASEQIKNGMKKTNVDCQKIVRDLRRTYDGIIWVSASIDGCRLVIQIKENEDGLADNSIISRINDQSTDIIADTDCTITSITTRTGIAQVKKGVQVKKGDLLVSGQIPICNDAKEITGYSPCRSDADISGETCIPYQKMLSKNYFEKEYYKSRYHFIQKKEYAVRAGRYMIRIGSVKNTYPYFEKHVFQWQFRPLNIFPLTFEEITVTPYRKRHKNYTKAQIRKILSEDFQNYCKEMKKKGVEIIQNDVKIYTGSETYSAKGTLKVRCSVGKQVPSTPLPPDYIAEDDTKNGD
;
A
#
# COMPACT_ATOMS: atom_id res chain seq x y z
N GLY A 1 -26.91 -18.71 -14.97
CA GLY A 1 -26.47 -17.62 -14.09
C GLY A 1 -25.33 -16.86 -14.72
N ILE A 2 -25.09 -15.64 -14.23
CA ILE A 2 -23.95 -14.80 -14.63
C ILE A 2 -23.04 -14.69 -13.42
N ASP A 3 -21.79 -15.07 -13.58
CA ASP A 3 -20.74 -15.05 -12.55
C ASP A 3 -19.61 -14.11 -13.03
N ILE A 4 -19.32 -13.08 -12.25
CA ILE A 4 -18.30 -12.05 -12.58
C ILE A 4 -17.19 -12.16 -11.56
N ARG A 5 -15.94 -12.13 -12.00
CA ARG A 5 -14.76 -12.34 -11.16
C ARG A 5 -13.66 -11.35 -11.51
N GLY A 6 -12.90 -10.90 -10.50
CA GLY A 6 -11.71 -10.08 -10.67
C GLY A 6 -12.01 -8.59 -10.89
N ASN A 7 -13.25 -8.16 -10.71
CA ASN A 7 -13.63 -6.76 -10.68
C ASN A 7 -13.28 -6.16 -9.31
N LEU A 8 -12.73 -4.94 -9.31
CA LEU A 8 -12.31 -4.19 -8.12
C LEU A 8 -13.07 -2.86 -8.02
N SER A 9 -12.96 -2.00 -9.03
CA SER A 9 -13.60 -0.68 -9.09
C SER A 9 -15.04 -0.76 -9.58
N TYR A 10 -15.31 -1.65 -10.53
CA TYR A 10 -16.65 -1.83 -11.08
C TYR A 10 -17.42 -2.87 -10.27
N THR A 11 -18.57 -2.46 -9.71
CA THR A 11 -19.40 -3.39 -8.93
C THR A 11 -20.09 -4.43 -9.83
N ASP A 12 -20.34 -5.62 -9.28
CA ASP A 12 -21.12 -6.67 -9.94
C ASP A 12 -22.43 -6.15 -10.51
N ASP A 13 -23.12 -5.28 -9.76
CA ASP A 13 -24.41 -4.73 -10.17
C ASP A 13 -24.29 -3.80 -11.37
N THR A 14 -23.24 -3.01 -11.44
CA THR A 14 -22.95 -2.13 -12.61
C THR A 14 -22.71 -2.96 -13.85
N LEU A 15 -21.88 -3.99 -13.76
CA LEU A 15 -21.57 -4.88 -14.87
C LEU A 15 -22.79 -5.71 -15.29
N LYS A 16 -23.61 -6.17 -14.34
CA LYS A 16 -24.87 -6.89 -14.63
C LYS A 16 -25.91 -5.99 -15.29
N LYS A 17 -26.01 -4.71 -14.90
CA LYS A 17 -26.88 -3.72 -15.57
C LYS A 17 -26.43 -3.46 -16.99
N PHE A 18 -25.13 -3.34 -17.24
CA PHE A 18 -24.58 -3.21 -18.58
C PHE A 18 -24.91 -4.45 -19.43
N LEU A 19 -24.69 -5.66 -18.93
CA LEU A 19 -25.05 -6.88 -19.63
C LEU A 19 -26.57 -6.96 -19.94
N ALA A 20 -27.40 -6.49 -19.02
CA ALA A 20 -28.83 -6.42 -19.23
C ALA A 20 -29.25 -5.40 -20.33
N SER A 21 -28.52 -4.28 -20.48
CA SER A 21 -28.72 -3.32 -21.59
C SER A 21 -28.33 -3.93 -22.93
N GLU A 22 -27.32 -4.81 -22.94
CA GLU A 22 -26.94 -5.62 -24.12
C GLU A 22 -27.82 -6.87 -24.32
N GLN A 23 -28.99 -6.91 -23.66
CA GLN A 23 -29.98 -7.98 -23.69
C GLN A 23 -29.53 -9.33 -23.14
N ILE A 24 -28.44 -9.37 -22.38
CA ILE A 24 -27.92 -10.59 -21.75
C ILE A 24 -28.50 -10.71 -20.36
N LYS A 25 -29.43 -11.68 -20.16
CA LYS A 25 -30.17 -11.89 -18.91
C LYS A 25 -30.04 -13.32 -18.43
N ASN A 26 -30.22 -13.49 -17.12
CA ASN A 26 -30.31 -14.84 -16.52
C ASN A 26 -31.47 -15.63 -17.17
N GLY A 27 -31.21 -16.89 -17.47
CA GLY A 27 -32.20 -17.78 -18.09
C GLY A 27 -32.19 -17.79 -19.64
N MET A 28 -31.34 -16.99 -20.27
CA MET A 28 -31.17 -16.97 -21.73
C MET A 28 -30.60 -18.29 -22.26
N LYS A 29 -31.00 -18.69 -23.48
CA LYS A 29 -30.43 -19.87 -24.13
C LYS A 29 -28.95 -19.63 -24.47
N LYS A 30 -28.10 -20.63 -24.23
CA LYS A 30 -26.64 -20.54 -24.47
C LYS A 30 -26.28 -20.16 -25.91
N THR A 31 -27.04 -20.63 -26.85
CA THR A 31 -26.86 -20.34 -28.29
C THR A 31 -27.01 -18.87 -28.65
N ASN A 32 -27.65 -18.09 -27.78
CA ASN A 32 -27.93 -16.66 -28.03
C ASN A 32 -26.91 -15.77 -27.27
N VAL A 33 -25.92 -16.36 -26.59
CA VAL A 33 -24.86 -15.62 -25.86
C VAL A 33 -23.61 -15.60 -26.71
N ASP A 34 -23.29 -14.42 -27.25
CA ASP A 34 -22.04 -14.19 -27.98
C ASP A 34 -20.96 -13.66 -27.00
N CYS A 35 -20.10 -14.58 -26.53
CA CYS A 35 -19.02 -14.25 -25.61
C CYS A 35 -18.01 -13.26 -26.21
N GLN A 36 -17.77 -13.30 -27.53
CA GLN A 36 -16.82 -12.39 -28.18
C GLN A 36 -17.41 -10.97 -28.28
N LYS A 37 -18.71 -10.85 -28.51
CA LYS A 37 -19.40 -9.57 -28.46
C LYS A 37 -19.30 -8.96 -27.07
N ILE A 38 -19.60 -9.74 -26.02
CA ILE A 38 -19.50 -9.30 -24.62
C ILE A 38 -18.10 -8.75 -24.29
N VAL A 39 -17.06 -9.45 -24.69
CA VAL A 39 -15.67 -9.03 -24.48
C VAL A 39 -15.37 -7.69 -25.14
N ARG A 40 -15.80 -7.51 -26.39
CA ARG A 40 -15.59 -6.26 -27.14
C ARG A 40 -16.35 -5.10 -26.51
N ASP A 41 -17.61 -5.31 -26.15
CA ASP A 41 -18.48 -4.27 -25.64
C ASP A 41 -18.04 -3.82 -24.24
N LEU A 42 -17.62 -4.75 -23.36
CA LEU A 42 -17.04 -4.43 -22.07
C LEU A 42 -15.75 -3.60 -22.19
N ARG A 43 -14.82 -3.99 -23.08
CA ARG A 43 -13.60 -3.22 -23.32
C ARG A 43 -13.83 -1.83 -23.88
N ARG A 44 -14.87 -1.68 -24.72
CA ARG A 44 -15.22 -0.39 -25.32
C ARG A 44 -15.87 0.56 -24.34
N THR A 45 -16.63 0.02 -23.37
CA THR A 45 -17.44 0.82 -22.44
C THR A 45 -16.70 1.16 -21.16
N TYR A 46 -15.75 0.32 -20.74
CA TYR A 46 -15.02 0.46 -19.47
C TYR A 46 -13.51 0.55 -19.73
N ASP A 47 -12.99 1.76 -19.78
CA ASP A 47 -11.57 2.04 -20.08
C ASP A 47 -10.61 1.50 -19.01
N GLY A 48 -11.08 1.30 -17.76
CA GLY A 48 -10.30 0.70 -16.69
C GLY A 48 -10.08 -0.81 -16.81
N ILE A 49 -10.72 -1.49 -17.77
CA ILE A 49 -10.57 -2.94 -17.98
C ILE A 49 -9.40 -3.22 -18.91
N ILE A 50 -8.29 -3.72 -18.35
CA ILE A 50 -7.11 -4.12 -19.13
C ILE A 50 -7.38 -5.43 -19.90
N TRP A 51 -8.03 -6.38 -19.23
CA TRP A 51 -8.29 -7.68 -19.80
C TRP A 51 -9.66 -8.21 -19.35
N VAL A 52 -10.37 -8.81 -20.27
CA VAL A 52 -11.65 -9.46 -20.03
C VAL A 52 -11.76 -10.73 -20.85
N SER A 53 -12.26 -11.78 -20.25
CA SER A 53 -12.68 -13.00 -20.95
C SER A 53 -14.12 -13.36 -20.57
N ALA A 54 -14.85 -13.92 -21.51
CA ALA A 54 -16.18 -14.46 -21.28
C ALA A 54 -16.24 -15.89 -21.79
N SER A 55 -16.75 -16.79 -20.96
CA SER A 55 -16.90 -18.21 -21.30
C SER A 55 -18.18 -18.76 -20.69
N ILE A 56 -18.72 -19.82 -21.30
CA ILE A 56 -19.88 -20.54 -20.78
C ILE A 56 -19.40 -21.82 -20.10
N ASP A 57 -19.55 -21.88 -18.79
CA ASP A 57 -19.28 -23.07 -17.99
C ASP A 57 -20.60 -23.67 -17.47
N GLY A 58 -20.91 -24.85 -17.98
CA GLY A 58 -22.19 -25.50 -17.67
C GLY A 58 -23.40 -24.61 -17.99
N CYS A 59 -24.11 -24.12 -17.00
CA CYS A 59 -25.26 -23.20 -17.12
C CYS A 59 -24.92 -21.78 -16.66
N ARG A 60 -23.65 -21.43 -16.55
CA ARG A 60 -23.17 -20.12 -16.11
C ARG A 60 -22.38 -19.43 -17.20
N LEU A 61 -22.64 -18.16 -17.39
CA LEU A 61 -21.75 -17.26 -18.12
C LEU A 61 -20.73 -16.74 -17.11
N VAL A 62 -19.48 -17.11 -17.26
CA VAL A 62 -18.37 -16.68 -16.43
C VAL A 62 -17.63 -15.57 -17.15
N ILE A 63 -17.56 -14.40 -16.53
CA ILE A 63 -16.83 -13.23 -17.02
C ILE A 63 -15.68 -12.97 -16.07
N GLN A 64 -14.46 -13.09 -16.53
CA GLN A 64 -13.27 -12.73 -15.77
C GLN A 64 -12.76 -11.39 -16.25
N ILE A 65 -12.51 -10.49 -15.32
CA ILE A 65 -12.07 -9.12 -15.58
C ILE A 65 -10.75 -8.92 -14.85
N LYS A 66 -9.83 -8.20 -15.47
CA LYS A 66 -8.66 -7.63 -14.83
C LYS A 66 -8.68 -6.14 -15.08
N GLU A 67 -8.83 -5.39 -14.01
CA GLU A 67 -8.79 -3.94 -14.01
C GLU A 67 -7.35 -3.45 -13.79
N ASN A 68 -7.10 -2.19 -14.16
CA ASN A 68 -5.83 -1.55 -13.87
C ASN A 68 -5.74 -1.30 -12.35
N GLU A 69 -4.81 -1.95 -11.68
CA GLU A 69 -4.58 -1.77 -10.23
C GLU A 69 -4.07 -0.37 -9.89
N ASP A 70 -3.53 0.37 -10.86
CA ASP A 70 -3.14 1.77 -10.71
C ASP A 70 -4.36 2.72 -10.59
N GLY A 71 -5.58 2.22 -10.81
CA GLY A 71 -6.85 2.98 -10.81
C GLY A 71 -7.50 3.22 -9.45
N LEU A 72 -6.91 2.78 -8.33
CA LEU A 72 -7.48 3.02 -6.98
C LEU A 72 -7.15 4.41 -6.40
N ALA A 73 -6.44 5.26 -7.13
CA ALA A 73 -6.30 6.66 -6.80
C ALA A 73 -7.40 7.46 -7.51
N ASP A 74 -8.41 7.83 -6.75
CA ASP A 74 -9.41 8.87 -6.96
C ASP A 74 -9.69 9.27 -8.44
N ASN A 75 -10.56 8.52 -9.11
CA ASN A 75 -10.94 8.74 -10.51
C ASN A 75 -11.46 10.15 -10.83
N SER A 76 -11.85 10.93 -9.82
CA SER A 76 -12.28 12.32 -10.00
C SER A 76 -11.12 13.30 -10.23
N ILE A 77 -9.91 12.91 -9.78
CA ILE A 77 -8.67 13.68 -10.01
C ILE A 77 -8.04 13.23 -11.33
N ILE A 78 -8.08 11.94 -11.64
CA ILE A 78 -7.46 11.36 -12.85
C ILE A 78 -8.16 11.86 -14.13
N SER A 79 -9.49 11.99 -14.15
CA SER A 79 -10.20 12.51 -15.33
C SER A 79 -9.90 13.99 -15.61
N ARG A 80 -9.52 14.78 -14.58
CA ARG A 80 -9.08 16.18 -14.74
C ARG A 80 -7.59 16.30 -15.09
N ILE A 81 -6.78 15.29 -14.76
CA ILE A 81 -5.33 15.25 -15.07
C ILE A 81 -5.08 14.76 -16.51
N ASN A 82 -6.01 13.99 -17.08
CA ASN A 82 -5.87 13.48 -18.46
C ASN A 82 -5.83 14.55 -19.55
N ASP A 83 -6.28 15.78 -19.24
CA ASP A 83 -6.25 16.94 -20.17
C ASP A 83 -5.10 17.92 -19.88
N GLN A 84 -4.33 17.73 -18.82
CA GLN A 84 -3.24 18.64 -18.44
C GLN A 84 -1.88 17.96 -18.60
N SER A 85 -0.94 18.70 -19.20
CA SER A 85 0.47 18.28 -19.21
C SER A 85 1.00 18.09 -17.79
N THR A 86 1.83 17.07 -17.58
CA THR A 86 2.45 16.78 -16.29
C THR A 86 3.94 16.66 -16.40
N ASP A 87 4.64 17.18 -15.39
CA ASP A 87 6.08 17.01 -15.21
C ASP A 87 6.37 15.93 -14.16
N ILE A 88 7.57 15.37 -14.19
CA ILE A 88 8.06 14.51 -13.10
C ILE A 88 9.15 15.27 -12.35
N ILE A 89 8.92 15.49 -11.06
CA ILE A 89 9.89 16.12 -10.15
C ILE A 89 10.45 15.10 -9.15
N ALA A 90 11.65 15.34 -8.65
CA ALA A 90 12.25 14.52 -7.61
C ALA A 90 11.45 14.59 -6.30
N ASP A 91 11.10 13.45 -5.73
CA ASP A 91 10.40 13.35 -4.43
C ASP A 91 11.37 13.28 -3.24
N THR A 92 12.63 13.01 -3.50
CA THR A 92 13.71 12.92 -2.50
C THR A 92 15.06 13.35 -3.10
N ASP A 93 15.98 13.76 -2.22
CA ASP A 93 17.38 14.03 -2.61
C ASP A 93 18.06 12.70 -2.96
N CYS A 94 18.61 12.60 -4.16
CA CYS A 94 19.26 11.37 -4.61
C CYS A 94 20.25 11.59 -5.74
N THR A 95 21.03 10.56 -6.06
CA THR A 95 21.84 10.49 -7.27
C THR A 95 21.13 9.58 -8.26
N ILE A 96 20.83 10.06 -9.45
CA ILE A 96 20.13 9.30 -10.49
C ILE A 96 21.03 8.14 -10.97
N THR A 97 20.52 6.92 -10.91
CA THR A 97 21.22 5.71 -11.36
C THR A 97 20.76 5.24 -12.73
N SER A 98 19.48 5.44 -13.03
CA SER A 98 18.90 5.19 -14.36
C SER A 98 17.70 6.07 -14.59
N ILE A 99 17.49 6.45 -15.84
CA ILE A 99 16.32 7.16 -16.31
C ILE A 99 15.96 6.60 -17.69
N THR A 100 14.71 6.17 -17.84
CA THR A 100 14.14 5.69 -19.11
C THR A 100 12.83 6.41 -19.33
N THR A 101 12.82 7.37 -20.24
CA THR A 101 11.66 8.19 -20.53
C THR A 101 10.84 7.53 -21.64
N ARG A 102 9.53 7.35 -21.42
CA ARG A 102 8.56 6.90 -22.42
C ARG A 102 7.88 8.09 -23.10
N THR A 103 7.52 9.10 -22.32
CA THR A 103 6.86 10.32 -22.80
C THR A 103 7.40 11.52 -22.03
N GLY A 104 7.65 12.65 -22.72
CA GLY A 104 8.27 13.85 -22.14
C GLY A 104 9.76 13.93 -22.47
N ILE A 105 10.43 14.93 -21.91
CA ILE A 105 11.85 15.20 -22.14
C ILE A 105 12.61 15.11 -20.83
N ALA A 106 13.58 14.21 -20.75
CA ALA A 106 14.47 14.10 -19.60
C ALA A 106 15.33 15.37 -19.45
N GLN A 107 15.28 15.97 -18.27
CA GLN A 107 16.08 17.14 -17.90
C GLN A 107 17.35 16.75 -17.12
N VAL A 108 17.45 15.49 -16.71
CA VAL A 108 18.59 14.97 -15.94
C VAL A 108 19.15 13.71 -16.59
N LYS A 109 20.41 13.43 -16.33
CA LYS A 109 21.12 12.23 -16.84
C LYS A 109 21.54 11.34 -15.67
N LYS A 110 21.89 10.09 -15.98
CA LYS A 110 22.51 9.17 -15.02
C LYS A 110 23.76 9.81 -14.40
N GLY A 111 23.88 9.71 -13.06
CA GLY A 111 25.01 10.23 -12.28
C GLY A 111 24.78 11.63 -11.72
N VAL A 112 23.74 12.35 -12.15
CA VAL A 112 23.41 13.68 -11.64
C VAL A 112 22.82 13.58 -10.23
N GLN A 113 23.26 14.47 -9.35
CA GLN A 113 22.65 14.65 -8.03
C GLN A 113 21.47 15.61 -8.15
N VAL A 114 20.34 15.21 -7.65
CA VAL A 114 19.09 15.99 -7.64
C VAL A 114 18.59 16.19 -6.22
N LYS A 115 17.95 17.32 -6.00
CA LYS A 115 17.27 17.65 -4.76
C LYS A 115 15.78 17.42 -4.91
N LYS A 116 15.11 17.22 -3.80
CA LYS A 116 13.65 17.15 -3.77
C LYS A 116 13.04 18.40 -4.40
N GLY A 117 12.20 18.22 -5.42
CA GLY A 117 11.54 19.28 -6.18
C GLY A 117 12.20 19.60 -7.53
N ASP A 118 13.41 19.09 -7.78
CA ASP A 118 14.08 19.29 -9.08
C ASP A 118 13.30 18.59 -10.19
N LEU A 119 13.24 19.25 -11.37
CA LEU A 119 12.59 18.73 -12.55
C LEU A 119 13.41 17.59 -13.16
N LEU A 120 12.81 16.41 -13.25
CA LEU A 120 13.46 15.21 -13.82
C LEU A 120 13.05 14.99 -15.27
N VAL A 121 11.74 15.14 -15.56
CA VAL A 121 11.18 14.98 -16.91
C VAL A 121 10.13 16.06 -17.13
N SER A 122 10.28 16.83 -18.18
CA SER A 122 9.29 17.83 -18.59
C SER A 122 8.22 17.20 -19.49
N GLY A 123 6.97 17.52 -19.21
CA GLY A 123 5.82 17.22 -20.06
C GLY A 123 5.60 18.24 -21.17
N GLN A 124 6.52 19.18 -21.37
CA GLN A 124 6.49 20.16 -22.43
C GLN A 124 7.52 19.80 -23.51
N ILE A 125 7.07 19.33 -24.66
CA ILE A 125 7.94 18.95 -25.78
C ILE A 125 8.12 20.16 -26.68
N PRO A 126 9.35 20.71 -26.85
CA PRO A 126 9.57 21.86 -27.73
C PRO A 126 9.30 21.50 -29.19
N ILE A 127 8.60 22.38 -29.89
CA ILE A 127 8.37 22.33 -31.32
C ILE A 127 9.42 23.25 -31.98
N CYS A 128 10.33 22.69 -32.77
CA CYS A 128 11.37 23.44 -33.44
C CYS A 128 11.05 23.63 -34.92
N ASN A 129 11.44 24.80 -35.46
CA ASN A 129 11.45 25.04 -36.91
C ASN A 129 12.69 24.39 -37.60
N ASP A 130 12.79 24.51 -38.92
CA ASP A 130 13.93 23.98 -39.71
C ASP A 130 15.27 24.61 -39.31
N ALA A 131 15.25 25.79 -38.69
CA ALA A 131 16.41 26.46 -38.13
C ALA A 131 16.78 26.03 -36.70
N LYS A 132 16.07 25.02 -36.14
CA LYS A 132 16.19 24.52 -34.75
C LYS A 132 15.78 25.54 -33.68
N GLU A 133 15.04 26.59 -34.04
CA GLU A 133 14.50 27.54 -33.06
C GLU A 133 13.17 27.01 -32.47
N ILE A 134 12.98 27.17 -31.18
CA ILE A 134 11.75 26.75 -30.50
C ILE A 134 10.62 27.71 -30.87
N THR A 135 9.62 27.21 -31.58
CA THR A 135 8.44 27.98 -31.98
C THR A 135 7.23 27.80 -31.06
N GLY A 136 7.31 26.81 -30.19
CA GLY A 136 6.25 26.50 -29.25
C GLY A 136 6.52 25.22 -28.46
N TYR A 137 5.56 24.82 -27.61
CA TYR A 137 5.62 23.60 -26.82
C TYR A 137 4.36 22.76 -27.04
N SER A 138 4.54 21.46 -27.23
CA SER A 138 3.45 20.50 -27.23
C SER A 138 3.30 19.89 -25.83
N PRO A 139 2.20 20.13 -25.13
CA PRO A 139 1.99 19.59 -23.80
C PRO A 139 1.72 18.07 -23.88
N CYS A 140 2.35 17.30 -23.00
CA CYS A 140 2.12 15.87 -22.86
C CYS A 140 2.13 15.45 -21.39
N ARG A 141 1.58 14.29 -21.10
CA ARG A 141 1.75 13.64 -19.80
C ARG A 141 3.11 12.95 -19.77
N SER A 142 4.00 13.43 -18.90
CA SER A 142 5.32 12.81 -18.74
C SER A 142 5.20 11.40 -18.14
N ASP A 143 5.97 10.44 -18.70
CA ASP A 143 6.07 9.07 -18.22
C ASP A 143 7.50 8.58 -18.34
N ALA A 144 8.09 8.16 -17.24
CA ALA A 144 9.46 7.67 -17.17
C ALA A 144 9.67 6.74 -15.97
N ASP A 145 10.56 5.76 -16.16
CA ASP A 145 11.11 4.97 -15.06
C ASP A 145 12.44 5.58 -14.61
N ILE A 146 12.45 6.09 -13.39
CA ILE A 146 13.60 6.77 -12.82
C ILE A 146 14.01 6.04 -11.55
N SER A 147 15.27 5.67 -11.43
CA SER A 147 15.85 5.10 -10.22
C SER A 147 16.97 5.99 -9.69
N GLY A 148 17.00 6.15 -8.38
CA GLY A 148 18.01 6.94 -7.70
C GLY A 148 18.57 6.24 -6.47
N GLU A 149 19.80 6.61 -6.10
CA GLU A 149 20.43 6.20 -4.85
C GLU A 149 20.37 7.34 -3.83
N THR A 150 19.88 7.02 -2.64
CA THR A 150 19.79 7.96 -1.51
C THR A 150 20.23 7.31 -0.21
N CYS A 151 20.49 8.12 0.80
CA CYS A 151 20.84 7.66 2.14
C CYS A 151 19.69 7.91 3.11
N ILE A 152 19.18 6.84 3.71
CA ILE A 152 18.09 6.91 4.70
C ILE A 152 18.66 6.70 6.09
N PRO A 153 18.45 7.64 7.04
CA PRO A 153 18.86 7.46 8.42
C PRO A 153 17.96 6.40 9.09
N TYR A 154 18.56 5.54 9.87
CA TYR A 154 17.86 4.58 10.74
C TYR A 154 18.19 4.87 12.20
N GLN A 155 17.19 4.90 13.04
CA GLN A 155 17.34 5.01 14.47
C GLN A 155 16.26 4.24 15.21
N LYS A 156 16.65 3.34 16.12
CA LYS A 156 15.75 2.65 17.03
C LYS A 156 16.33 2.74 18.44
N MET A 157 15.50 3.05 19.41
CA MET A 157 15.88 3.09 20.82
C MET A 157 15.19 1.97 21.59
N LEU A 158 15.90 1.38 22.56
CA LEU A 158 15.39 0.36 23.47
C LEU A 158 15.82 0.73 24.90
N SER A 159 14.85 0.79 25.82
CA SER A 159 15.16 0.97 27.25
C SER A 159 15.93 -0.25 27.79
N LYS A 160 16.85 -0.03 28.71
CA LYS A 160 17.54 -1.12 29.43
C LYS A 160 16.59 -1.96 30.27
N ASN A 161 15.52 -1.32 30.76
CA ASN A 161 14.57 -1.91 31.67
C ASN A 161 13.27 -2.23 30.93
N TYR A 162 12.66 -3.33 31.29
CA TYR A 162 11.33 -3.69 30.84
C TYR A 162 10.49 -4.22 32.01
N PHE A 163 9.18 -4.22 31.81
CA PHE A 163 8.25 -4.80 32.76
C PHE A 163 7.88 -6.21 32.31
N GLU A 164 8.20 -7.20 33.12
CA GLU A 164 7.69 -8.55 32.96
C GLU A 164 6.38 -8.69 33.75
N LYS A 165 5.40 -9.32 33.13
CA LYS A 165 4.15 -9.65 33.81
C LYS A 165 4.36 -10.92 34.64
N GLU A 166 4.28 -10.77 35.94
CA GLU A 166 4.32 -11.92 36.85
C GLU A 166 2.90 -12.20 37.33
N TYR A 167 2.31 -13.25 36.79
CA TYR A 167 0.94 -13.65 37.10
C TYR A 167 0.85 -14.21 38.50
N TYR A 168 -0.19 -13.84 39.23
CA TYR A 168 -0.46 -14.40 40.54
C TYR A 168 -0.85 -15.88 40.42
N LYS A 169 -0.23 -16.72 41.24
CA LYS A 169 -0.46 -18.14 41.32
C LYS A 169 -0.99 -18.54 42.68
N SER A 170 -1.98 -19.41 42.68
CA SER A 170 -2.29 -20.26 43.84
C SER A 170 -1.32 -21.46 43.79
N ARG A 171 -1.41 -22.35 44.80
CA ARG A 171 -0.47 -23.47 44.96
C ARG A 171 -0.13 -24.26 43.67
N TYR A 172 -1.11 -24.38 42.75
CA TYR A 172 -0.96 -25.18 41.51
C TYR A 172 -1.43 -24.47 40.24
N HIS A 173 -2.17 -23.34 40.30
CA HIS A 173 -2.82 -22.72 39.16
C HIS A 173 -2.67 -21.20 39.19
N PHE A 174 -2.73 -20.58 38.01
CA PHE A 174 -2.84 -19.12 37.93
C PHE A 174 -4.18 -18.67 38.53
N ILE A 175 -4.16 -17.56 39.26
CA ILE A 175 -5.38 -16.94 39.74
C ILE A 175 -6.10 -16.32 38.54
N GLN A 176 -7.28 -16.82 38.25
CA GLN A 176 -8.13 -16.33 37.18
C GLN A 176 -9.55 -16.14 37.71
N LYS A 177 -10.21 -15.07 37.26
CA LYS A 177 -11.65 -14.87 37.48
C LYS A 177 -12.35 -14.99 36.15
N LYS A 178 -13.46 -15.73 36.12
CA LYS A 178 -14.24 -15.99 34.93
C LYS A 178 -15.68 -15.52 35.08
N GLU A 179 -16.20 -14.95 34.02
CA GLU A 179 -17.61 -14.62 33.87
C GLU A 179 -18.10 -15.18 32.54
N TYR A 180 -19.23 -15.84 32.58
CA TYR A 180 -19.86 -16.38 31.38
C TYR A 180 -21.17 -15.59 31.14
N ALA A 181 -21.39 -15.19 29.90
CA ALA A 181 -22.63 -14.58 29.49
C ALA A 181 -23.26 -15.32 28.32
N VAL A 182 -24.56 -15.53 28.39
CA VAL A 182 -25.32 -16.06 27.27
C VAL A 182 -26.35 -15.01 26.88
N ARG A 183 -26.35 -14.63 25.62
CA ARG A 183 -27.32 -13.66 25.08
C ARG A 183 -28.21 -14.33 24.04
N ALA A 184 -29.53 -14.12 24.20
CA ALA A 184 -30.56 -14.54 23.26
C ALA A 184 -31.44 -13.33 22.92
N GLY A 185 -31.22 -12.71 21.76
CA GLY A 185 -31.87 -11.45 21.39
C GLY A 185 -31.61 -10.35 22.42
N ARG A 186 -32.68 -9.85 23.08
CA ARG A 186 -32.57 -8.80 24.13
C ARG A 186 -32.25 -9.36 25.53
N TYR A 187 -32.32 -10.63 25.73
CA TYR A 187 -32.10 -11.27 27.05
C TYR A 187 -30.61 -11.65 27.18
N MET A 188 -30.06 -11.40 28.38
CA MET A 188 -28.68 -11.79 28.73
C MET A 188 -28.70 -12.37 30.16
N ILE A 189 -28.09 -13.53 30.30
CA ILE A 189 -27.83 -14.18 31.59
C ILE A 189 -26.32 -14.16 31.80
N ARG A 190 -25.86 -13.76 32.99
CA ARG A 190 -24.43 -13.75 33.38
C ARG A 190 -24.23 -14.64 34.60
N ILE A 191 -23.16 -15.43 34.59
CA ILE A 191 -22.76 -16.34 35.66
C ILE A 191 -21.31 -16.11 35.97
N GLY A 192 -20.97 -15.95 37.25
CA GLY A 192 -19.60 -15.61 37.67
C GLY A 192 -19.40 -14.11 37.86
N SER A 193 -18.18 -13.72 38.11
CA SER A 193 -17.80 -12.31 38.27
C SER A 193 -16.32 -12.09 37.98
N VAL A 194 -16.04 -11.13 37.13
CA VAL A 194 -14.68 -10.65 36.84
C VAL A 194 -14.27 -9.45 37.66
N LYS A 195 -15.07 -9.10 38.68
CA LYS A 195 -14.71 -7.98 39.57
C LYS A 195 -13.31 -8.21 40.17
N ASN A 196 -12.39 -7.31 39.81
CA ASN A 196 -10.98 -7.45 40.12
C ASN A 196 -10.53 -6.35 41.10
N THR A 197 -9.73 -6.73 42.10
CA THR A 197 -9.14 -5.83 43.10
C THR A 197 -7.67 -5.55 42.85
N TYR A 198 -7.08 -6.20 41.84
CA TYR A 198 -5.67 -6.02 41.50
C TYR A 198 -5.46 -4.82 40.58
N PRO A 199 -4.35 -4.06 40.72
CA PRO A 199 -4.10 -2.86 39.93
C PRO A 199 -3.81 -3.19 38.46
N TYR A 200 -3.28 -4.38 38.14
CA TYR A 200 -2.97 -4.81 36.80
C TYR A 200 -3.56 -6.19 36.53
N PHE A 201 -4.20 -6.32 35.37
CA PHE A 201 -4.79 -7.58 34.93
C PHE A 201 -4.88 -7.63 33.40
N GLU A 202 -4.92 -8.82 32.87
CA GLU A 202 -5.29 -9.10 31.47
C GLU A 202 -6.74 -9.56 31.41
N LYS A 203 -7.46 -9.04 30.43
CA LYS A 203 -8.83 -9.45 30.13
C LYS A 203 -8.85 -10.12 28.76
N HIS A 204 -9.22 -11.38 28.72
CA HIS A 204 -9.48 -12.12 27.50
C HIS A 204 -10.99 -12.30 27.37
N VAL A 205 -11.53 -12.00 26.20
CA VAL A 205 -12.93 -12.18 25.86
C VAL A 205 -12.99 -13.17 24.71
N PHE A 206 -13.57 -14.30 24.97
CA PHE A 206 -13.87 -15.30 23.95
C PHE A 206 -15.35 -15.20 23.64
N GLN A 207 -15.71 -15.04 22.37
CA GLN A 207 -17.09 -14.88 21.92
C GLN A 207 -17.40 -15.89 20.84
N TRP A 208 -18.49 -16.62 21.00
CA TRP A 208 -18.96 -17.59 20.03
C TRP A 208 -20.44 -17.36 19.75
N GLN A 209 -20.82 -17.40 18.47
CA GLN A 209 -22.19 -17.23 18.03
C GLN A 209 -22.71 -18.51 17.38
N PHE A 210 -23.88 -18.92 17.81
CA PHE A 210 -24.59 -20.03 17.25
C PHE A 210 -25.97 -19.56 16.78
N ARG A 211 -26.37 -19.94 15.56
CA ARG A 211 -27.66 -19.60 14.96
C ARG A 211 -28.46 -20.88 14.73
N PRO A 212 -29.20 -21.40 15.73
CA PRO A 212 -30.05 -22.54 15.54
C PRO A 212 -31.21 -22.17 14.62
N LEU A 213 -31.43 -22.94 13.57
CA LEU A 213 -32.58 -22.83 12.66
C LEU A 213 -32.80 -21.43 12.04
N ASN A 214 -31.77 -20.57 11.95
CA ASN A 214 -31.88 -19.19 11.45
C ASN A 214 -32.89 -18.28 12.16
N ILE A 215 -33.35 -18.63 13.37
CA ILE A 215 -34.37 -17.86 14.07
C ILE A 215 -33.79 -16.63 14.75
N PHE A 216 -32.84 -16.80 15.65
CA PHE A 216 -32.11 -15.69 16.29
C PHE A 216 -30.74 -16.15 16.78
N PRO A 217 -29.74 -15.25 16.79
CA PRO A 217 -28.41 -15.62 17.24
C PRO A 217 -28.35 -15.80 18.75
N LEU A 218 -27.80 -16.93 19.17
CA LEU A 218 -27.34 -17.16 20.54
C LEU A 218 -25.85 -16.77 20.56
N THR A 219 -25.49 -15.86 21.45
CA THR A 219 -24.09 -15.48 21.68
C THR A 219 -23.67 -15.99 23.05
N PHE A 220 -22.61 -16.77 23.07
CA PHE A 220 -21.88 -17.15 24.28
C PHE A 220 -20.65 -16.31 24.41
N GLU A 221 -20.40 -15.75 25.59
CA GLU A 221 -19.25 -14.94 25.91
C GLU A 221 -18.58 -15.48 27.18
N GLU A 222 -17.29 -15.77 27.09
CA GLU A 222 -16.43 -16.09 28.24
C GLU A 222 -15.45 -14.95 28.45
N ILE A 223 -15.51 -14.30 29.61
CA ILE A 223 -14.58 -13.27 30.02
C ILE A 223 -13.65 -13.89 31.07
N THR A 224 -12.36 -13.89 30.79
CA THR A 224 -11.34 -14.34 31.73
C THR A 224 -10.47 -13.15 32.11
N VAL A 225 -10.32 -12.90 33.40
CA VAL A 225 -9.44 -11.88 33.97
C VAL A 225 -8.33 -12.56 34.74
N THR A 226 -7.08 -12.31 34.31
CA THR A 226 -5.88 -12.87 34.92
C THR A 226 -5.06 -11.72 35.52
N PRO A 227 -5.01 -11.56 36.84
CA PRO A 227 -4.24 -10.53 37.50
C PRO A 227 -2.75 -10.81 37.42
N TYR A 228 -1.95 -9.75 37.32
CA TYR A 228 -0.49 -9.83 37.34
C TYR A 228 0.09 -8.64 38.06
N ARG A 229 1.37 -8.74 38.49
CA ARG A 229 2.18 -7.63 38.93
C ARG A 229 3.27 -7.31 37.94
N LYS A 230 3.64 -6.05 37.83
CA LYS A 230 4.75 -5.62 36.99
C LYS A 230 6.05 -5.82 37.75
N ARG A 231 6.93 -6.67 37.22
CA ARG A 231 8.27 -6.86 37.74
C ARG A 231 9.28 -6.17 36.85
N HIS A 232 10.07 -5.26 37.41
CA HIS A 232 11.17 -4.65 36.67
C HIS A 232 12.28 -5.66 36.43
N LYS A 233 12.68 -5.79 35.17
CA LYS A 233 13.84 -6.57 34.74
C LYS A 233 14.70 -5.78 33.78
N ASN A 234 15.97 -6.09 33.76
CA ASN A 234 16.92 -5.51 32.81
C ASN A 234 17.16 -6.54 31.69
N TYR A 235 17.21 -6.03 30.46
CA TYR A 235 17.65 -6.85 29.33
C TYR A 235 19.13 -7.19 29.46
N THR A 236 19.47 -8.42 29.13
CA THR A 236 20.88 -8.81 28.93
C THR A 236 21.39 -8.23 27.60
N LYS A 237 22.71 -8.07 27.47
CA LYS A 237 23.34 -7.60 26.22
C LYS A 237 22.93 -8.46 25.00
N ALA A 238 22.81 -9.77 25.19
CA ALA A 238 22.40 -10.71 24.15
C ALA A 238 20.94 -10.48 23.70
N GLN A 239 20.03 -10.28 24.65
CA GLN A 239 18.62 -9.97 24.36
C GLN A 239 18.48 -8.65 23.62
N ILE A 240 19.20 -7.60 24.04
CA ILE A 240 19.19 -6.30 23.39
C ILE A 240 19.66 -6.42 21.93
N ARG A 241 20.80 -7.10 21.72
CA ARG A 241 21.32 -7.31 20.36
C ARG A 241 20.31 -8.07 19.51
N LYS A 242 19.67 -9.10 20.04
CA LYS A 242 18.65 -9.88 19.35
C LYS A 242 17.46 -8.99 18.96
N ILE A 243 16.86 -8.25 19.91
CA ILE A 243 15.69 -7.40 19.69
C ILE A 243 16.00 -6.34 18.62
N LEU A 244 17.11 -5.59 18.79
CA LEU A 244 17.47 -4.53 17.84
C LEU A 244 17.81 -5.07 16.45
N SER A 245 18.40 -6.28 16.37
CA SER A 245 18.68 -6.93 15.08
C SER A 245 17.39 -7.42 14.39
N GLU A 246 16.45 -7.96 15.14
CA GLU A 246 15.14 -8.39 14.62
C GLU A 246 14.32 -7.18 14.13
N ASP A 247 14.29 -6.09 14.90
CA ASP A 247 13.63 -4.84 14.50
C ASP A 247 14.25 -4.28 13.20
N PHE A 248 15.57 -4.28 13.11
CA PHE A 248 16.27 -3.84 11.91
C PHE A 248 15.97 -4.74 10.69
N GLN A 249 15.97 -6.06 10.88
CA GLN A 249 15.62 -6.99 9.80
C GLN A 249 14.18 -6.81 9.33
N ASN A 250 13.25 -6.56 10.24
CA ASN A 250 11.85 -6.30 9.90
C ASN A 250 11.73 -5.00 9.11
N TYR A 251 12.42 -3.94 9.53
CA TYR A 251 12.50 -2.68 8.80
C TYR A 251 13.04 -2.90 7.37
N CYS A 252 14.12 -3.66 7.21
CA CYS A 252 14.67 -3.97 5.89
C CYS A 252 13.68 -4.76 5.02
N LYS A 253 12.92 -5.70 5.60
CA LYS A 253 11.87 -6.45 4.88
C LYS A 253 10.74 -5.54 4.41
N GLU A 254 10.31 -4.58 5.24
CA GLU A 254 9.29 -3.61 4.87
C GLU A 254 9.74 -2.69 3.73
N MET A 255 11.00 -2.22 3.78
CA MET A 255 11.58 -1.42 2.71
C MET A 255 11.61 -2.19 1.39
N LYS A 256 12.03 -3.46 1.42
CA LYS A 256 12.00 -4.35 0.23
C LYS A 256 10.60 -4.54 -0.34
N LYS A 257 9.57 -4.71 0.53
CA LYS A 257 8.17 -4.81 0.08
C LYS A 257 7.69 -3.54 -0.63
N LYS A 258 8.25 -2.38 -0.29
CA LYS A 258 7.98 -1.09 -0.94
C LYS A 258 8.80 -0.86 -2.21
N GLY A 259 9.53 -1.87 -2.69
CA GLY A 259 10.36 -1.76 -3.89
C GLY A 259 11.71 -1.08 -3.67
N VAL A 260 12.12 -0.85 -2.41
CA VAL A 260 13.41 -0.23 -2.08
C VAL A 260 14.49 -1.30 -1.97
N GLU A 261 15.54 -1.21 -2.77
CA GLU A 261 16.72 -2.07 -2.72
C GLU A 261 17.76 -1.49 -1.76
N ILE A 262 18.19 -2.26 -0.76
CA ILE A 262 19.24 -1.85 0.17
C ILE A 262 20.59 -2.27 -0.39
N ILE A 263 21.42 -1.30 -0.76
CA ILE A 263 22.75 -1.52 -1.33
C ILE A 263 23.77 -1.73 -0.23
N GLN A 264 23.74 -0.88 0.80
CA GLN A 264 24.68 -0.91 1.90
C GLN A 264 23.99 -0.47 3.19
N ASN A 265 24.40 -1.03 4.32
CA ASN A 265 24.00 -0.55 5.63
C ASN A 265 25.23 -0.33 6.52
N ASP A 266 25.19 0.74 7.31
CA ASP A 266 26.16 1.03 8.38
C ASP A 266 25.40 1.34 9.68
N VAL A 267 24.65 0.35 10.14
CA VAL A 267 23.88 0.45 11.39
C VAL A 267 24.66 -0.20 12.52
N LYS A 268 24.93 0.55 13.58
CA LYS A 268 25.66 0.11 14.77
C LYS A 268 24.80 0.22 16.02
N ILE A 269 25.08 -0.64 16.99
CA ILE A 269 24.41 -0.62 18.29
C ILE A 269 25.27 0.12 19.29
N TYR A 270 24.69 1.17 19.87
CA TYR A 270 25.33 2.03 20.87
C TYR A 270 24.71 1.78 22.24
N THR A 271 25.56 1.87 23.27
CA THR A 271 25.14 1.71 24.67
C THR A 271 25.13 3.08 25.33
N GLY A 272 23.94 3.54 25.74
CA GLY A 272 23.79 4.73 26.57
C GLY A 272 23.68 4.41 28.06
N SER A 273 23.48 5.39 28.92
CA SER A 273 23.30 5.23 30.39
C SER A 273 22.04 4.41 30.72
N GLU A 274 20.91 4.74 30.12
CA GLU A 274 19.60 4.12 30.40
C GLU A 274 18.97 3.42 29.17
N THR A 275 19.51 3.68 27.98
CA THR A 275 18.98 3.17 26.73
C THR A 275 20.07 2.57 25.85
N TYR A 276 19.66 1.63 25.02
CA TYR A 276 20.43 1.17 23.88
C TYR A 276 19.82 1.74 22.61
N SER A 277 20.65 2.03 21.63
CA SER A 277 20.16 2.51 20.33
C SER A 277 20.87 1.84 19.18
N ALA A 278 20.13 1.42 18.20
CA ALA A 278 20.66 1.07 16.89
C ALA A 278 20.55 2.30 16.00
N LYS A 279 21.67 2.83 15.49
CA LYS A 279 21.74 4.03 14.66
C LYS A 279 22.68 3.82 13.50
N GLY A 280 22.35 4.43 12.39
CA GLY A 280 23.22 4.43 11.20
C GLY A 280 22.48 4.91 9.97
N THR A 281 23.06 4.67 8.82
CA THR A 281 22.52 5.03 7.52
C THR A 281 22.42 3.80 6.62
N LEU A 282 21.36 3.76 5.82
CA LEU A 282 21.21 2.79 4.75
C LEU A 282 21.36 3.52 3.41
N LYS A 283 22.25 3.04 2.57
CA LYS A 283 22.31 3.44 1.18
C LYS A 283 21.32 2.55 0.41
N VAL A 284 20.34 3.17 -0.20
CA VAL A 284 19.25 2.48 -0.88
C VAL A 284 19.10 2.98 -2.31
N ARG A 285 18.57 2.08 -3.15
CA ARG A 285 18.10 2.41 -4.50
C ARG A 285 16.61 2.25 -4.52
N CYS A 286 15.90 3.26 -5.02
CA CYS A 286 14.45 3.26 -5.12
C CYS A 286 14.00 3.97 -6.40
N SER A 287 12.74 3.77 -6.75
CA SER A 287 12.10 4.61 -7.76
C SER A 287 11.98 6.03 -7.23
N VAL A 288 12.27 7.00 -8.09
CA VAL A 288 12.27 8.43 -7.78
C VAL A 288 11.37 9.14 -8.78
N GLY A 289 10.60 10.08 -8.27
CA GLY A 289 9.78 10.95 -9.10
C GLY A 289 8.32 10.94 -8.70
N LYS A 290 7.74 12.13 -8.74
CA LYS A 290 6.34 12.39 -8.51
C LYS A 290 5.80 13.22 -9.66
N GLN A 291 4.68 12.81 -10.25
CA GLN A 291 3.98 13.60 -11.25
C GLN A 291 3.34 14.84 -10.61
N VAL A 292 3.53 15.98 -11.23
CA VAL A 292 2.91 17.26 -10.87
C VAL A 292 2.36 17.92 -12.13
N PRO A 293 1.34 18.79 -12.04
CA PRO A 293 0.90 19.58 -13.18
C PRO A 293 2.07 20.40 -13.74
N SER A 294 2.23 20.38 -15.04
CA SER A 294 3.27 21.13 -15.73
C SER A 294 2.99 22.62 -15.67
N THR A 295 3.99 23.41 -15.36
CA THR A 295 3.90 24.86 -15.46
C THR A 295 4.19 25.26 -16.91
N PRO A 296 3.32 26.05 -17.59
CA PRO A 296 3.60 26.51 -18.94
C PRO A 296 4.93 27.27 -18.98
N LEU A 297 5.85 26.80 -19.81
CA LEU A 297 7.11 27.52 -20.04
C LEU A 297 6.85 28.70 -21.00
N PRO A 298 7.43 29.89 -20.74
CA PRO A 298 7.36 30.97 -21.69
C PRO A 298 8.04 30.56 -23.01
N PRO A 299 7.59 31.08 -24.17
CA PRO A 299 8.13 30.70 -25.48
C PRO A 299 9.63 30.96 -25.63
N ASP A 300 10.21 31.81 -24.80
CA ASP A 300 11.64 32.20 -24.83
C ASP A 300 12.52 31.40 -23.86
N TYR A 301 12.00 30.33 -23.25
CA TYR A 301 12.81 29.51 -22.36
C TYR A 301 13.76 28.62 -23.18
N ILE A 302 14.98 29.07 -23.35
CA ILE A 302 16.09 28.29 -23.91
C ILE A 302 16.69 27.50 -22.73
N ALA A 303 16.55 26.16 -22.72
CA ALA A 303 17.30 25.34 -21.80
C ALA A 303 18.81 25.57 -22.11
N GLU A 304 19.57 26.01 -21.11
CA GLU A 304 21.01 26.18 -21.24
C GLU A 304 21.63 24.83 -21.65
N ASP A 305 22.11 24.78 -22.89
CA ASP A 305 22.80 23.62 -23.45
C ASP A 305 24.23 23.62 -22.88
N ASP A 306 24.45 22.76 -21.86
CA ASP A 306 25.80 22.52 -21.28
C ASP A 306 26.72 21.78 -22.26
N THR A 307 26.77 22.22 -23.51
CA THR A 307 27.75 21.75 -24.51
C THR A 307 29.00 22.66 -24.61
N LYS A 308 29.44 23.22 -23.48
CA LYS A 308 30.76 23.85 -23.40
C LYS A 308 31.54 23.27 -22.24
N ASN A 309 32.16 22.12 -22.48
CA ASN A 309 33.46 21.76 -21.92
C ASN A 309 33.97 20.50 -22.64
N GLY A 310 34.74 20.74 -23.67
CA GLY A 310 35.53 19.77 -24.40
C GLY A 310 36.58 20.51 -25.20
N ASP A 311 37.63 20.89 -24.53
CA ASP A 311 38.99 21.04 -25.05
C ASP A 311 39.95 20.48 -24.00
#